data_08038b4ad26c7c0d2b3eab0e39aa3a65
#
_entry.id   08038b4ad26c7c0d2b3eab0e39aa3a65
#
_cell.length_a   1.000
_cell.length_b   1.000
_cell.length_c   1.000
_cell.angle_alpha   90.00
_cell.angle_beta   90.00
_cell.angle_gamma   90.00
#
_symmetry.space_group_name_H-M   'P 1'
#
loop_
_entity.id
_entity.type
_entity.pdbx_description
1 polymer ?
#
loop_
_entity_poly.entity_id
_entity_poly.type
_entity_poly.pdbx_seq_one_letter_code
_entity_poly.pdbx_strand_id
1 'polypeptide(L)'
;ELLVSKLFHDKNYFEFYITSDDVKSLKPHPMPFLKAIKLSGIKITNSIVFEDSNPGLKSACSANLPTICVKSNLPIIYDKDIPLKCLVDTIGDVKHLTNIIKGPQLNRDYIDYEYLNDFINNYQ
;
A
#
# COMPACT_ATOMS: atom_id res chain seq x y z
N GLU A 1 -15.05 -9.15 -8.03
CA GLU A 1 -14.53 -10.18 -8.97
C GLU A 1 -14.66 -9.76 -10.45
N LEU A 2 -15.85 -9.34 -10.89
CA LEU A 2 -16.09 -9.01 -12.30
C LEU A 2 -15.18 -7.89 -12.85
N LEU A 3 -14.88 -6.85 -12.03
CA LEU A 3 -14.00 -5.74 -12.45
C LEU A 3 -12.56 -6.22 -12.57
N VAL A 4 -12.10 -7.05 -11.65
CA VAL A 4 -10.72 -7.59 -11.64
C VAL A 4 -10.51 -8.52 -12.83
N SER A 5 -11.43 -9.42 -13.13
CA SER A 5 -11.33 -10.31 -14.28
C SER A 5 -11.30 -9.55 -15.62
N LYS A 6 -12.07 -8.46 -15.73
CA LYS A 6 -12.05 -7.58 -16.92
C LYS A 6 -10.73 -6.83 -17.08
N LEU A 7 -10.13 -6.36 -15.98
CA LEU A 7 -8.88 -5.62 -16.03
C LEU A 7 -7.65 -6.51 -16.28
N PHE A 8 -7.68 -7.74 -15.78
CA PHE A 8 -6.51 -8.62 -15.79
C PHE A 8 -6.69 -9.87 -16.67
N HIS A 9 -7.70 -9.91 -17.55
CA HIS A 9 -7.92 -10.97 -18.53
C HIS A 9 -7.87 -12.39 -17.92
N ASP A 10 -8.60 -12.59 -16.83
CA ASP A 10 -8.71 -13.87 -16.09
C ASP A 10 -7.38 -14.44 -15.54
N LYS A 11 -6.30 -13.70 -15.57
CA LYS A 11 -5.07 -14.09 -14.91
C LYS A 11 -5.20 -13.87 -13.40
N ASN A 12 -4.88 -14.90 -12.63
CA ASN A 12 -4.94 -14.85 -11.17
C ASN A 12 -3.68 -14.19 -10.61
N TYR A 13 -3.63 -12.85 -10.67
CA TYR A 13 -2.50 -12.07 -10.16
C TYR A 13 -2.56 -11.84 -8.64
N PHE A 14 -3.71 -12.10 -8.04
CA PHE A 14 -3.96 -11.84 -6.63
C PHE A 14 -4.35 -13.12 -5.92
N GLU A 15 -3.79 -13.34 -4.76
CA GLU A 15 -4.10 -14.51 -3.94
C GLU A 15 -5.54 -14.46 -3.41
N PHE A 16 -6.01 -13.27 -3.02
CA PHE A 16 -7.39 -13.03 -2.59
C PHE A 16 -7.77 -11.54 -2.72
N TYR A 17 -9.04 -11.26 -2.56
CA TYR A 17 -9.62 -9.91 -2.55
C TYR A 17 -10.39 -9.70 -1.25
N ILE A 18 -10.42 -8.44 -0.78
CA ILE A 18 -11.27 -7.99 0.31
C ILE A 18 -12.07 -6.81 -0.20
N THR A 19 -13.38 -6.97 -0.17
CA THR A 19 -14.36 -5.97 -0.60
C THR A 19 -15.10 -5.37 0.59
N SER A 20 -15.96 -4.39 0.35
CA SER A 20 -16.86 -3.82 1.37
C SER A 20 -17.75 -4.86 2.05
N ASP A 21 -18.14 -5.90 1.30
CA ASP A 21 -19.05 -6.95 1.81
C ASP A 21 -18.34 -7.93 2.75
N ASP A 22 -17.02 -7.92 2.73
CA ASP A 22 -16.19 -8.83 3.54
C ASP A 22 -15.90 -8.31 4.94
N VAL A 23 -16.19 -7.05 5.22
CA VAL A 23 -15.82 -6.38 6.47
C VAL A 23 -16.98 -5.59 7.06
N LYS A 24 -17.07 -5.57 8.39
CA LYS A 24 -18.10 -4.80 9.10
C LYS A 24 -17.81 -3.31 9.16
N SER A 25 -16.54 -2.92 9.03
CA SER A 25 -16.10 -1.53 9.11
C SER A 25 -15.16 -1.24 7.95
N LEU A 26 -15.50 -0.19 7.18
CA LEU A 26 -14.73 0.26 6.03
C LEU A 26 -13.58 1.20 6.44
N LYS A 27 -12.65 1.47 5.51
CA LYS A 27 -11.64 2.54 5.68
C LYS A 27 -12.34 3.86 6.08
N PRO A 28 -11.83 4.57 7.07
CA PRO A 28 -10.49 4.54 7.68
C PRO A 28 -10.29 3.53 8.82
N HIS A 29 -11.26 2.67 9.12
CA HIS A 29 -11.11 1.62 10.13
C HIS A 29 -10.05 0.60 9.66
N PRO A 30 -9.19 0.04 10.56
CA PRO A 30 -8.12 -0.89 10.16
C PRO A 30 -8.60 -2.28 9.72
N MET A 31 -9.88 -2.60 9.89
CA MET A 31 -10.44 -3.93 9.68
C MET A 31 -10.11 -4.55 8.31
N PRO A 32 -10.19 -3.84 7.16
CA PRO A 32 -9.86 -4.42 5.86
C PRO A 32 -8.43 -4.96 5.81
N PHE A 33 -7.46 -4.20 6.31
CA PHE A 33 -6.06 -4.62 6.34
C PHE A 33 -5.81 -5.72 7.37
N LEU A 34 -6.39 -5.63 8.57
CA LEU A 34 -6.27 -6.70 9.58
C LEU A 34 -6.88 -8.01 9.09
N LYS A 35 -7.97 -7.96 8.33
CA LYS A 35 -8.54 -9.15 7.67
C LYS A 35 -7.59 -9.70 6.61
N ALA A 36 -6.94 -8.85 5.80
CA ALA A 36 -5.95 -9.27 4.83
C ALA A 36 -4.76 -9.98 5.47
N ILE A 37 -4.21 -9.41 6.52
CA ILE A 37 -3.12 -10.03 7.30
C ILE A 37 -3.54 -11.39 7.87
N LYS A 38 -4.75 -11.46 8.42
CA LYS A 38 -5.27 -12.74 8.94
C LYS A 38 -5.43 -13.80 7.87
N LEU A 39 -5.93 -13.44 6.69
CA LEU A 39 -6.14 -14.38 5.58
C LEU A 39 -4.82 -14.83 4.95
N SER A 40 -3.87 -13.92 4.78
CA SER A 40 -2.56 -14.25 4.21
C SER A 40 -1.69 -15.10 5.13
N GLY A 41 -1.92 -15.07 6.45
CA GLY A 41 -1.03 -15.69 7.43
C GLY A 41 0.35 -15.05 7.54
N ILE A 42 0.60 -13.94 6.86
CA ILE A 42 1.88 -13.23 6.86
C ILE A 42 1.94 -12.32 8.09
N LYS A 43 3.14 -12.18 8.66
CA LYS A 43 3.36 -11.22 9.76
C LYS A 43 3.27 -9.78 9.24
N ILE A 44 2.77 -8.86 10.06
CA ILE A 44 2.73 -7.41 9.78
C ILE A 44 4.14 -6.92 9.39
N THR A 45 5.17 -7.40 10.08
CA THR A 45 6.58 -7.05 9.83
C THR A 45 7.11 -7.50 8.46
N ASN A 46 6.38 -8.33 7.74
CA ASN A 46 6.74 -8.83 6.41
C ASN A 46 5.73 -8.37 5.35
N SER A 47 4.96 -7.32 5.66
CA SER A 47 3.89 -6.83 4.80
C SER A 47 4.12 -5.36 4.45
N ILE A 48 3.72 -4.96 3.26
CA ILE A 48 3.70 -3.55 2.83
C ILE A 48 2.34 -3.23 2.25
N VAL A 49 1.85 -2.05 2.58
CA VAL A 49 0.64 -1.47 1.98
C VAL A 49 1.04 -0.41 0.96
N PHE A 50 0.43 -0.46 -0.21
CA PHE A 50 0.40 0.65 -1.16
C PHE A 50 -0.98 1.30 -1.08
N GLU A 51 -1.02 2.60 -0.83
CA GLU A 51 -2.24 3.39 -0.70
C GLU A 51 -2.12 4.74 -1.39
N ASP A 52 -3.27 5.23 -1.88
CA ASP A 52 -3.36 6.49 -2.63
C ASP A 52 -4.40 7.47 -2.04
N SER A 53 -4.99 7.11 -0.91
CA SER A 53 -6.10 7.87 -0.29
C SER A 53 -5.90 8.10 1.21
N ASN A 54 -6.41 9.23 1.72
CA ASN A 54 -6.37 9.53 3.15
C ASN A 54 -7.08 8.49 4.02
N PRO A 55 -8.30 8.00 3.67
CA PRO A 55 -8.93 6.94 4.44
C PRO A 55 -8.13 5.65 4.45
N GLY A 56 -7.49 5.30 3.32
CA GLY A 56 -6.63 4.12 3.22
C GLY A 56 -5.36 4.25 4.05
N LEU A 57 -4.67 5.39 3.98
CA LEU A 57 -3.49 5.68 4.80
C LEU A 57 -3.83 5.58 6.30
N LYS A 58 -4.93 6.20 6.73
CA LYS A 58 -5.39 6.14 8.13
C LYS A 58 -5.71 4.72 8.57
N SER A 59 -6.34 3.94 7.70
CA SER A 59 -6.66 2.54 7.93
C SER A 59 -5.38 1.68 8.09
N ALA A 60 -4.40 1.84 7.20
CA ALA A 60 -3.14 1.12 7.24
C ALA A 60 -2.29 1.50 8.46
N CYS A 61 -2.19 2.80 8.78
CA CYS A 61 -1.51 3.28 9.99
C CYS A 61 -2.16 2.73 11.26
N SER A 62 -3.50 2.71 11.32
CA SER A 62 -4.23 2.15 12.48
C SER A 62 -4.05 0.63 12.62
N ALA A 63 -3.68 -0.05 11.53
CA ALA A 63 -3.31 -1.46 11.53
C ALA A 63 -1.81 -1.69 11.81
N ASN A 64 -1.02 -0.62 12.05
CA ASN A 64 0.44 -0.66 12.21
C ASN A 64 1.18 -1.30 11.01
N LEU A 65 0.68 -1.10 9.81
CA LEU A 65 1.29 -1.65 8.60
C LEU A 65 2.27 -0.68 7.96
N PRO A 66 3.48 -1.12 7.57
CA PRO A 66 4.38 -0.34 6.73
C PRO A 66 3.67 0.09 5.46
N THR A 67 3.65 1.40 5.19
CA THR A 67 2.82 1.94 4.11
C THR A 67 3.62 2.90 3.24
N ILE A 68 3.56 2.65 1.93
CA ILE A 68 4.03 3.54 0.87
C ILE A 68 2.81 4.23 0.26
N CYS A 69 2.76 5.54 0.35
CA CYS A 69 1.74 6.33 -0.31
C CYS A 69 2.14 6.57 -1.77
N VAL A 70 1.26 6.22 -2.70
CA VAL A 70 1.41 6.54 -4.12
C VAL A 70 0.53 7.75 -4.41
N LYS A 71 1.12 8.82 -4.94
CA LYS A 71 0.39 10.04 -5.28
C LYS A 71 -0.70 9.74 -6.30
N SER A 72 -1.91 10.18 -6.01
CA SER A 72 -3.03 10.16 -6.94
C SER A 72 -3.45 11.59 -7.31
N ASN A 73 -4.47 11.72 -8.14
CA ASN A 73 -5.06 13.03 -8.46
C ASN A 73 -5.84 13.63 -7.28
N LEU A 74 -6.05 12.86 -6.22
CA LEU A 74 -6.69 13.35 -5.00
C LEU A 74 -5.66 14.02 -4.09
N PRO A 75 -6.00 15.14 -3.45
CA PRO A 75 -5.10 15.78 -2.50
C PRO A 75 -4.85 14.86 -1.31
N ILE A 76 -3.59 14.51 -1.08
CA ILE A 76 -3.18 13.87 0.18
C ILE A 76 -3.12 14.98 1.23
N ILE A 77 -4.06 14.96 2.14
CA ILE A 77 -4.03 15.83 3.31
C ILE A 77 -3.03 15.20 4.28
N TYR A 78 -1.94 15.88 4.51
CA TYR A 78 -0.97 15.49 5.53
C TYR A 78 -1.60 15.71 6.91
N ASP A 79 -2.35 14.72 7.36
CA ASP A 79 -2.85 14.68 8.72
C ASP A 79 -1.67 14.44 9.65
N LYS A 80 -1.51 15.29 10.69
CA LYS A 80 -0.45 15.11 11.68
C LYS A 80 -0.54 13.77 12.41
N ASP A 81 -1.72 13.19 12.41
CA ASP A 81 -2.01 11.90 13.03
C ASP A 81 -1.66 10.70 12.13
N ILE A 82 -1.26 10.94 10.87
CA ILE A 82 -0.81 9.90 9.95
C ILE A 82 0.70 10.01 9.79
N PRO A 83 1.51 9.15 10.43
CA PRO A 83 2.96 9.17 10.30
C PRO A 83 3.40 8.62 8.93
N LEU A 84 3.12 9.39 7.87
CA LEU A 84 3.53 9.03 6.52
C LEU A 84 5.04 8.98 6.41
N LYS A 85 5.61 7.80 6.22
CA LYS A 85 7.06 7.57 6.12
C LYS A 85 7.57 7.57 4.68
N CYS A 86 6.74 7.22 3.71
CA CYS A 86 7.11 7.20 2.31
C CYS A 86 5.96 7.70 1.41
N LEU A 87 6.29 8.60 0.49
CA LEU A 87 5.40 9.12 -0.55
C LEU A 87 6.16 9.14 -1.87
N VAL A 88 5.57 8.52 -2.89
CA VAL A 88 6.10 8.45 -4.24
C VAL A 88 5.08 8.96 -5.26
N ASP A 89 5.52 9.40 -6.41
CA ASP A 89 4.64 9.80 -7.51
C ASP A 89 4.05 8.60 -8.26
N THR A 90 4.82 7.54 -8.40
CA THR A 90 4.44 6.26 -9.02
C THR A 90 5.28 5.12 -8.44
N ILE A 91 4.84 3.88 -8.57
CA ILE A 91 5.67 2.71 -8.26
C ILE A 91 6.79 2.55 -9.28
N GLY A 92 6.54 3.00 -10.52
CA GLY A 92 7.50 2.98 -11.60
C GLY A 92 7.71 1.61 -12.24
N ASP A 93 8.48 1.63 -13.28
CA ASP A 93 9.01 0.47 -14.00
C ASP A 93 10.26 0.90 -14.80
N VAL A 94 10.81 0.01 -15.62
CA VAL A 94 12.02 0.28 -16.44
C VAL A 94 11.85 1.43 -17.45
N LYS A 95 10.65 1.90 -17.70
CA LYS A 95 10.33 3.00 -18.63
C LYS A 95 9.82 4.26 -17.91
N HIS A 96 9.31 4.11 -16.71
CA HIS A 96 8.67 5.16 -15.93
C HIS A 96 9.35 5.24 -14.57
N LEU A 97 10.20 6.25 -14.40
CA LEU A 97 10.98 6.41 -13.18
C LEU A 97 10.11 6.83 -12.01
N THR A 98 10.46 6.37 -10.83
CA THR A 98 9.81 6.79 -9.57
C THR A 98 10.52 8.00 -8.97
N ASN A 99 9.78 9.05 -8.62
CA ASN A 99 10.30 10.13 -7.78
C ASN A 99 9.87 9.93 -6.33
N ILE A 100 10.83 9.88 -5.44
CA ILE A 100 10.57 9.89 -3.99
C ILE A 100 10.27 11.34 -3.58
N ILE A 101 9.03 11.58 -3.19
CA ILE A 101 8.59 12.89 -2.67
C ILE A 101 8.95 13.00 -1.18
N LYS A 102 8.82 11.89 -0.45
CA LYS A 102 9.19 11.76 0.95
C LYS A 102 9.61 10.33 1.24
N GLY A 103 10.66 10.14 2.03
CA GLY A 103 11.11 8.81 2.47
C GLY A 103 12.53 8.47 2.04
N PRO A 104 12.92 7.19 2.15
CA PRO A 104 14.23 6.73 1.74
C PRO A 104 14.42 6.86 0.23
N GLN A 105 15.65 7.16 -0.18
CA GLN A 105 16.01 7.26 -1.59
C GLN A 105 16.06 5.87 -2.24
N LEU A 106 15.78 5.84 -3.54
CA LEU A 106 15.93 4.64 -4.35
C LEU A 106 17.40 4.40 -4.69
N ASN A 107 17.77 3.13 -4.75
CA ASN A 107 19.05 2.70 -5.34
C ASN A 107 18.92 2.47 -6.86
N ARG A 108 17.70 2.38 -7.36
CA ARG A 108 17.33 2.24 -8.78
C ARG A 108 16.26 3.26 -9.15
N ASP A 109 15.89 3.27 -10.41
CA ASP A 109 14.95 4.25 -10.96
C ASP A 109 13.45 3.94 -10.67
N TYR A 110 13.17 2.84 -10.01
CA TYR A 110 11.81 2.41 -9.64
C TYR A 110 11.81 1.58 -8.36
N ILE A 111 10.63 1.41 -7.76
CA ILE A 111 10.45 0.58 -6.56
C ILE A 111 10.59 -0.89 -6.95
N ASP A 112 11.63 -1.54 -6.45
CA ASP A 112 11.89 -2.96 -6.63
C ASP A 112 11.80 -3.73 -5.30
N TYR A 113 12.04 -5.03 -5.37
CA TYR A 113 12.02 -5.89 -4.18
C TYR A 113 13.07 -5.48 -3.14
N GLU A 114 14.26 -5.06 -3.57
CA GLU A 114 15.34 -4.64 -2.68
C GLU A 114 14.92 -3.40 -1.89
N TYR A 115 14.37 -2.40 -2.56
CA TYR A 115 13.82 -1.21 -1.90
C TYR A 115 12.72 -1.56 -0.88
N LEU A 116 11.79 -2.45 -1.24
CA LEU A 116 10.71 -2.85 -0.35
C LEU A 116 11.23 -3.58 0.88
N ASN A 117 12.21 -4.46 0.71
CA ASN A 117 12.84 -5.18 1.81
C ASN A 117 13.58 -4.23 2.76
N ASP A 118 14.32 -3.26 2.22
CA ASP A 118 15.00 -2.24 3.02
C ASP A 118 14.01 -1.33 3.74
N PHE A 119 12.92 -0.95 3.07
CA PHE A 119 11.85 -0.17 3.69
C PHE A 119 11.22 -0.89 4.89
N ILE A 120 10.89 -2.17 4.75
CA ILE A 120 10.34 -2.98 5.86
C ILE A 120 11.33 -3.01 7.03
N ASN A 121 12.61 -3.25 6.78
CA ASN A 121 13.60 -3.45 7.84
C ASN A 121 13.99 -2.16 8.57
N ASN A 122 13.95 -1.02 7.90
CA ASN A 122 14.48 0.25 8.43
C ASN A 122 13.40 1.27 8.82
N TYR A 123 12.14 1.06 8.40
CA TYR A 123 11.09 2.08 8.50
C TYR A 123 9.82 1.63 9.24
N GLN A 124 9.90 0.53 9.96
CA GLN A 124 8.81 0.07 10.85
C GLN A 124 8.70 0.92 12.12
#